data_455e081424e0c598dbc33ba48c455ebd
#
_entry.id   455e081424e0c598dbc33ba48c455ebd
#
_cell.length_a   1.000
_cell.length_b   1.000
_cell.length_c   1.000
_cell.angle_alpha   90.00
_cell.angle_beta   90.00
_cell.angle_gamma   90.00
#
_symmetry.space_group_name_H-M   'P 1'
#
loop_
_entity.id
_entity.type
_entity.pdbx_description
1 polymer ?
#
loop_
_entity_poly.entity_id
_entity_poly.type
_entity_poly.pdbx_seq_one_letter_code
_entity_poly.pdbx_strand_id
1 'polypeptide(L)'
;MSKIMVKEQRETMSLLFFIKKTKLLKNGEAPICLRISINRQIAEIRIKRSIPVEKWNQAKGCAIGKDRLSKELNSYLDTIRYKMFQIHRDLELDSQIPVTANAILNRYYGHDQRMLLDVFKEHNDKCRALIGKEYVEGTVRKFNTTLLYLKQFIQNVYHKDDMYLNELNQEFVRNYEYFLKTEKNCQNNSALKHIKNFRKIIRLALSNEWMKRDPFFGLRFKAEEVNVDFLSIDELDRIRHKQIDVPRLEKVRDIFVFCCFTGLAFADVSQLTSENIIQDGHGKLWIRKSRQKTKEMCNIPLLSVAKEILDKYNDYAQTNGKGVLLPVLSNQKQNAYLKEIADICKHSLNYRY
;
A
#
# COMPACT_ATOMS: atom_id res chain seq x y z
N MET A 1 -43.29 -30.13 -15.18
CA MET A 1 -42.31 -29.06 -15.50
C MET A 1 -42.94 -27.71 -15.26
N SER A 2 -42.85 -27.15 -14.07
CA SER A 2 -43.37 -25.83 -13.72
C SER A 2 -42.35 -24.75 -14.06
N LYS A 3 -42.66 -23.91 -15.03
CA LYS A 3 -41.88 -22.71 -15.33
C LYS A 3 -41.97 -21.74 -14.16
N ILE A 4 -40.88 -21.60 -13.42
CA ILE A 4 -40.69 -20.50 -12.47
C ILE A 4 -40.50 -19.24 -13.32
N MET A 5 -41.57 -18.46 -13.47
CA MET A 5 -41.48 -17.09 -13.98
C MET A 5 -40.77 -16.24 -12.92
N VAL A 6 -39.50 -15.96 -13.12
CA VAL A 6 -38.78 -14.91 -12.37
C VAL A 6 -39.44 -13.59 -12.80
N LYS A 7 -40.22 -12.99 -11.91
CA LYS A 7 -40.71 -11.61 -12.08
C LYS A 7 -39.48 -10.71 -12.06
N GLU A 8 -39.06 -10.23 -13.22
CA GLU A 8 -38.12 -9.09 -13.30
C GLU A 8 -38.77 -7.93 -12.53
N GLN A 9 -38.25 -7.63 -11.35
CA GLN A 9 -38.59 -6.42 -10.62
C GLN A 9 -38.05 -5.26 -11.45
N ARG A 10 -38.93 -4.52 -12.14
CA ARG A 10 -38.55 -3.26 -12.78
C ARG A 10 -38.00 -2.33 -11.74
N GLU A 11 -36.70 -2.04 -11.84
CA GLU A 11 -36.01 -1.06 -10.99
C GLU A 11 -36.61 0.32 -11.29
N THR A 12 -37.38 0.86 -10.35
CA THR A 12 -38.01 2.17 -10.50
C THR A 12 -37.18 3.23 -9.80
N MET A 13 -36.58 4.13 -10.56
CA MET A 13 -35.97 5.35 -10.02
C MET A 13 -37.04 6.44 -9.84
N SER A 14 -37.05 7.08 -8.67
CA SER A 14 -37.81 8.28 -8.41
C SER A 14 -36.93 9.46 -8.01
N LEU A 15 -37.25 10.65 -8.53
CA LEU A 15 -36.57 11.92 -8.26
C LEU A 15 -37.56 12.91 -7.65
N LEU A 16 -37.22 13.43 -6.44
CA LEU A 16 -38.03 14.41 -5.75
C LEU A 16 -37.17 15.65 -5.42
N PHE A 17 -37.55 16.80 -5.98
CA PHE A 17 -37.01 18.06 -5.51
C PHE A 17 -37.84 18.58 -4.33
N PHE A 18 -37.14 19.05 -3.30
CA PHE A 18 -37.79 19.58 -2.10
C PHE A 18 -36.92 20.67 -1.45
N ILE A 19 -37.53 21.50 -0.61
CA ILE A 19 -36.81 22.52 0.15
C ILE A 19 -36.67 22.13 1.64
N LYS A 20 -35.53 22.49 2.26
CA LYS A 20 -35.32 22.29 3.70
C LYS A 20 -35.75 23.54 4.47
N LYS A 21 -37.05 23.60 4.85
CA LYS A 21 -37.64 24.72 5.58
C LYS A 21 -37.01 25.00 6.96
N THR A 22 -36.41 23.98 7.57
CA THR A 22 -35.76 24.08 8.91
C THR A 22 -34.33 24.62 8.84
N LYS A 23 -33.75 24.81 7.63
CA LYS A 23 -32.36 25.26 7.45
C LYS A 23 -32.32 26.42 6.45
N LEU A 24 -32.95 27.56 6.81
CA LEU A 24 -32.91 28.74 5.97
C LEU A 24 -31.50 29.34 5.88
N LEU A 25 -31.21 29.92 4.74
CA LEU A 25 -29.99 30.69 4.50
C LEU A 25 -30.03 32.05 5.17
N LYS A 26 -28.92 32.74 5.26
CA LYS A 26 -28.83 34.11 5.81
C LYS A 26 -29.76 35.13 5.12
N ASN A 27 -30.12 34.88 3.86
CA ASN A 27 -31.05 35.71 3.07
C ASN A 27 -32.54 35.28 3.24
N GLY A 28 -32.87 34.38 4.17
CA GLY A 28 -34.23 33.93 4.41
C GLY A 28 -34.75 32.86 3.43
N GLU A 29 -33.97 32.47 2.42
CA GLU A 29 -34.37 31.46 1.44
C GLU A 29 -34.11 30.02 1.92
N ALA A 30 -34.93 29.10 1.47
CA ALA A 30 -34.73 27.68 1.74
C ALA A 30 -33.86 27.03 0.66
N PRO A 31 -32.85 26.22 1.04
CA PRO A 31 -32.05 25.49 0.08
C PRO A 31 -32.86 24.38 -0.60
N ILE A 32 -32.68 24.24 -1.91
CA ILE A 32 -33.33 23.19 -2.70
C ILE A 32 -32.42 21.95 -2.68
N CYS A 33 -33.06 20.79 -2.42
CA CYS A 33 -32.44 19.48 -2.41
C CYS A 33 -33.11 18.57 -3.41
N LEU A 34 -32.34 17.61 -3.93
CA LEU A 34 -32.83 16.49 -4.74
C LEU A 34 -32.71 15.21 -3.93
N ARG A 35 -33.78 14.43 -3.86
CA ARG A 35 -33.80 13.06 -3.34
C ARG A 35 -33.90 12.11 -4.52
N ILE A 36 -33.01 11.14 -4.56
CA ILE A 36 -32.99 10.02 -5.52
C ILE A 36 -33.36 8.78 -4.72
N SER A 37 -34.36 8.04 -5.17
CA SER A 37 -34.76 6.77 -4.55
C SER A 37 -34.72 5.67 -5.57
N ILE A 38 -34.02 4.57 -5.32
CA ILE A 38 -33.91 3.37 -6.14
C ILE A 38 -33.94 2.17 -5.20
N ASN A 39 -34.80 1.20 -5.45
CA ASN A 39 -34.85 -0.07 -4.70
C ASN A 39 -34.86 0.14 -3.17
N ARG A 40 -35.64 1.11 -2.66
CA ARG A 40 -35.71 1.54 -1.24
C ARG A 40 -34.43 2.19 -0.69
N GLN A 41 -33.39 2.34 -1.50
CA GLN A 41 -32.22 3.14 -1.12
C GLN A 41 -32.43 4.60 -1.48
N ILE A 42 -32.07 5.50 -0.58
CA ILE A 42 -32.29 6.93 -0.71
C ILE A 42 -30.93 7.64 -0.62
N ALA A 43 -30.71 8.58 -1.56
CA ALA A 43 -29.61 9.51 -1.48
C ALA A 43 -30.11 10.95 -1.69
N GLU A 44 -29.57 11.91 -0.93
CA GLU A 44 -29.96 13.32 -0.99
C GLU A 44 -28.76 14.21 -1.32
N ILE A 45 -28.99 15.16 -2.20
CA ILE A 45 -28.01 16.20 -2.51
C ILE A 45 -28.63 17.61 -2.45
N ARG A 46 -27.78 18.58 -2.13
CA ARG A 46 -28.13 20.01 -2.24
C ARG A 46 -27.68 20.50 -3.63
N ILE A 47 -28.62 21.07 -4.41
CA ILE A 47 -28.36 21.48 -5.80
C ILE A 47 -27.75 22.90 -5.94
N LYS A 48 -27.27 23.50 -4.83
CA LYS A 48 -26.66 24.85 -4.78
C LYS A 48 -27.58 25.95 -5.35
N ARG A 49 -28.90 25.81 -5.17
CA ARG A 49 -29.92 26.81 -5.44
C ARG A 49 -30.81 26.93 -4.20
N SER A 50 -31.43 28.08 -4.05
CA SER A 50 -32.36 28.40 -2.97
C SER A 50 -33.56 29.16 -3.53
N ILE A 51 -34.64 29.21 -2.77
CA ILE A 51 -35.87 29.88 -3.14
C ILE A 51 -36.61 30.35 -1.88
N PRO A 52 -37.35 31.48 -1.88
CA PRO A 52 -38.31 31.82 -0.85
C PRO A 52 -39.33 30.71 -0.65
N VAL A 53 -39.65 30.40 0.61
CA VAL A 53 -40.54 29.25 0.94
C VAL A 53 -41.90 29.36 0.28
N GLU A 54 -42.50 30.57 0.20
CA GLU A 54 -43.79 30.86 -0.42
C GLU A 54 -43.81 30.65 -1.97
N LYS A 55 -42.62 30.71 -2.60
CA LYS A 55 -42.48 30.51 -4.04
C LYS A 55 -42.23 29.04 -4.44
N TRP A 56 -42.35 28.11 -3.49
CA TRP A 56 -42.09 26.70 -3.75
C TRP A 56 -43.38 25.85 -3.74
N ASN A 57 -43.63 25.09 -4.81
CA ASN A 57 -44.71 24.10 -4.85
C ASN A 57 -44.14 22.75 -4.35
N GLN A 58 -44.48 22.38 -3.13
CA GLN A 58 -43.99 21.15 -2.51
C GLN A 58 -44.51 19.87 -3.22
N ALA A 59 -45.73 19.89 -3.72
CA ALA A 59 -46.33 18.73 -4.36
C ALA A 59 -45.73 18.46 -5.76
N LYS A 60 -45.43 19.53 -6.52
CA LYS A 60 -44.81 19.43 -7.83
C LYS A 60 -43.25 19.45 -7.78
N GLY A 61 -42.66 19.81 -6.68
CA GLY A 61 -41.19 19.95 -6.57
C GLY A 61 -40.60 20.99 -7.53
N CYS A 62 -41.27 22.15 -7.68
CA CYS A 62 -40.88 23.21 -8.62
C CYS A 62 -41.18 24.62 -8.05
N ALA A 63 -40.61 25.65 -8.64
CA ALA A 63 -40.93 27.04 -8.32
C ALA A 63 -42.31 27.42 -8.84
N ILE A 64 -43.05 28.24 -8.05
CA ILE A 64 -44.36 28.84 -8.40
C ILE A 64 -44.09 30.20 -9.06
N GLY A 65 -44.82 30.51 -10.13
CA GLY A 65 -44.76 31.79 -10.81
C GLY A 65 -44.40 31.68 -12.29
N LYS A 66 -44.68 32.77 -13.04
CA LYS A 66 -44.32 32.90 -14.44
C LYS A 66 -43.21 33.91 -14.68
N ASP A 67 -42.64 34.43 -13.58
CA ASP A 67 -41.51 35.37 -13.62
C ASP A 67 -40.26 34.68 -14.16
N ARG A 68 -39.34 35.48 -14.67
CA ARG A 68 -38.10 35.01 -15.29
C ARG A 68 -37.30 34.07 -14.40
N LEU A 69 -37.14 34.43 -13.10
CA LEU A 69 -36.35 33.64 -12.13
C LEU A 69 -37.00 32.26 -11.88
N SER A 70 -38.34 32.19 -11.73
CA SER A 70 -39.02 30.93 -11.55
C SER A 70 -38.92 30.02 -12.81
N LYS A 71 -38.96 30.59 -14.02
CA LYS A 71 -38.76 29.85 -15.24
C LYS A 71 -37.33 29.33 -15.38
N GLU A 72 -36.33 30.17 -15.14
CA GLU A 72 -34.92 29.78 -15.17
C GLU A 72 -34.62 28.67 -14.15
N LEU A 73 -35.14 28.79 -12.92
CA LEU A 73 -34.98 27.76 -11.90
C LEU A 73 -35.63 26.43 -12.32
N ASN A 74 -36.88 26.46 -12.82
CA ASN A 74 -37.56 25.24 -13.26
C ASN A 74 -36.85 24.57 -14.44
N SER A 75 -36.33 25.34 -15.40
CA SER A 75 -35.51 24.82 -16.51
C SER A 75 -34.22 24.16 -15.97
N TYR A 76 -33.58 24.74 -14.97
CA TYR A 76 -32.42 24.15 -14.31
C TYR A 76 -32.76 22.84 -13.60
N LEU A 77 -33.89 22.75 -12.89
CA LEU A 77 -34.36 21.52 -12.26
C LEU A 77 -34.60 20.42 -13.27
N ASP A 78 -35.23 20.77 -14.42
CA ASP A 78 -35.47 19.81 -15.50
C ASP A 78 -34.18 19.33 -16.14
N THR A 79 -33.20 20.19 -16.31
CA THR A 79 -31.83 19.79 -16.78
C THR A 79 -31.18 18.77 -15.85
N ILE A 80 -31.28 18.99 -14.51
CA ILE A 80 -30.77 18.01 -13.54
C ILE A 80 -31.54 16.70 -13.64
N ARG A 81 -32.89 16.77 -13.73
CA ARG A 81 -33.75 15.58 -13.85
C ARG A 81 -33.36 14.75 -15.08
N TYR A 82 -33.21 15.40 -16.23
CA TYR A 82 -32.77 14.74 -17.46
C TYR A 82 -31.41 14.07 -17.30
N LYS A 83 -30.44 14.79 -16.75
CA LYS A 83 -29.08 14.25 -16.51
C LYS A 83 -29.09 13.03 -15.57
N MET A 84 -29.91 13.03 -14.53
CA MET A 84 -30.05 11.88 -13.62
C MET A 84 -30.66 10.66 -14.32
N PHE A 85 -31.65 10.85 -15.18
CA PHE A 85 -32.23 9.76 -15.97
C PHE A 85 -31.23 9.21 -17.01
N GLN A 86 -30.43 10.07 -17.63
CA GLN A 86 -29.37 9.59 -18.54
C GLN A 86 -28.36 8.73 -17.81
N ILE A 87 -27.88 9.20 -16.65
CA ILE A 87 -26.92 8.44 -15.81
C ILE A 87 -27.51 7.09 -15.37
N HIS A 88 -28.81 7.07 -14.98
CA HIS A 88 -29.48 5.82 -14.62
C HIS A 88 -29.48 4.84 -15.80
N ARG A 89 -29.84 5.29 -16.99
CA ARG A 89 -29.84 4.49 -18.21
C ARG A 89 -28.42 3.96 -18.54
N ASP A 90 -27.38 4.80 -18.41
CA ASP A 90 -26.04 4.41 -18.70
C ASP A 90 -25.55 3.32 -17.71
N LEU A 91 -25.97 3.41 -16.44
CA LEU A 91 -25.67 2.40 -15.41
C LEU A 91 -26.45 1.10 -15.62
N GLU A 92 -27.71 1.16 -16.09
CA GLU A 92 -28.50 -0.04 -16.47
C GLU A 92 -27.86 -0.83 -17.62
N LEU A 93 -27.21 -0.13 -18.55
CA LEU A 93 -26.50 -0.74 -19.67
C LEU A 93 -25.11 -1.30 -19.26
N ASP A 94 -24.54 -0.83 -18.17
CA ASP A 94 -23.28 -1.30 -17.61
C ASP A 94 -23.55 -2.40 -16.58
N SER A 95 -23.60 -3.65 -17.05
CA SER A 95 -23.93 -4.82 -16.23
C SER A 95 -22.96 -5.11 -15.07
N GLN A 96 -21.84 -4.37 -14.98
CA GLN A 96 -20.82 -4.57 -13.93
C GLN A 96 -21.07 -3.70 -12.69
N ILE A 97 -21.93 -2.69 -12.76
CA ILE A 97 -22.19 -1.74 -11.68
C ILE A 97 -23.64 -1.86 -11.21
N PRO A 98 -23.89 -2.19 -9.93
CA PRO A 98 -25.26 -2.20 -9.41
C PRO A 98 -25.85 -0.79 -9.44
N VAL A 99 -27.07 -0.66 -9.98
CA VAL A 99 -27.78 0.62 -10.06
C VAL A 99 -28.30 1.01 -8.67
N THR A 100 -27.60 1.92 -8.01
CA THR A 100 -27.95 2.45 -6.69
C THR A 100 -28.09 3.96 -6.72
N ALA A 101 -28.82 4.55 -5.76
CA ALA A 101 -28.94 6.00 -5.64
C ALA A 101 -27.57 6.69 -5.47
N ASN A 102 -26.63 6.05 -4.76
CA ASN A 102 -25.26 6.54 -4.62
C ASN A 102 -24.45 6.40 -5.92
N ALA A 103 -24.65 5.34 -6.70
CA ALA A 103 -24.00 5.17 -8.00
C ALA A 103 -24.35 6.33 -8.95
N ILE A 104 -25.62 6.70 -9.00
CA ILE A 104 -26.08 7.85 -9.80
C ILE A 104 -25.43 9.15 -9.32
N LEU A 105 -25.39 9.39 -8.01
CA LEU A 105 -24.76 10.60 -7.47
C LEU A 105 -23.27 10.67 -7.79
N ASN A 106 -22.56 9.57 -7.66
CA ASN A 106 -21.13 9.52 -7.94
C ASN A 106 -20.83 9.79 -9.42
N ARG A 107 -21.64 9.20 -10.33
CA ARG A 107 -21.53 9.46 -11.76
C ARG A 107 -21.89 10.92 -12.10
N TYR A 108 -22.92 11.48 -11.45
CA TYR A 108 -23.32 12.88 -11.62
C TYR A 108 -22.22 13.87 -11.22
N TYR A 109 -21.47 13.57 -10.17
CA TYR A 109 -20.33 14.38 -9.73
C TYR A 109 -19.02 14.06 -10.47
N GLY A 110 -19.04 13.13 -11.42
CA GLY A 110 -17.83 12.69 -12.13
C GLY A 110 -16.89 11.86 -11.24
N HIS A 111 -17.43 11.29 -10.16
CA HIS A 111 -16.65 10.38 -9.32
C HIS A 111 -16.79 8.98 -9.90
N ASP A 112 -15.80 8.54 -10.67
CA ASP A 112 -15.62 7.12 -10.95
C ASP A 112 -15.50 6.39 -9.60
N GLN A 113 -16.42 5.42 -9.40
CA GLN A 113 -16.42 4.63 -8.17
C GLN A 113 -15.28 3.62 -8.22
N ARG A 114 -14.04 4.10 -8.09
CA ARG A 114 -12.91 3.20 -8.02
C ARG A 114 -12.87 2.50 -6.68
N MET A 115 -12.67 1.19 -6.74
CA MET A 115 -12.54 0.33 -5.58
C MET A 115 -11.10 0.35 -5.07
N LEU A 116 -10.92 0.27 -3.76
CA LEU A 116 -9.61 0.36 -3.12
C LEU A 116 -8.67 -0.78 -3.55
N LEU A 117 -9.15 -2.03 -3.48
CA LEU A 117 -8.30 -3.19 -3.78
C LEU A 117 -7.96 -3.28 -5.26
N ASP A 118 -8.89 -2.88 -6.14
CA ASP A 118 -8.64 -2.81 -7.59
C ASP A 118 -7.54 -1.79 -7.91
N VAL A 119 -7.61 -0.58 -7.36
CA VAL A 119 -6.59 0.45 -7.53
C VAL A 119 -5.24 -0.02 -6.97
N PHE A 120 -5.24 -0.68 -5.83
CA PHE A 120 -4.02 -1.22 -5.25
C PHE A 120 -3.41 -2.33 -6.12
N LYS A 121 -4.25 -3.21 -6.68
CA LYS A 121 -3.83 -4.27 -7.60
C LYS A 121 -3.22 -3.68 -8.87
N GLU A 122 -3.91 -2.72 -9.52
CA GLU A 122 -3.37 -2.01 -10.69
C GLU A 122 -1.98 -1.40 -10.41
N HIS A 123 -1.83 -0.75 -9.26
CA HIS A 123 -0.54 -0.21 -8.83
C HIS A 123 0.52 -1.31 -8.71
N ASN A 124 0.19 -2.43 -8.06
CA ASN A 124 1.14 -3.53 -7.87
C ASN A 124 1.54 -4.18 -9.19
N ASP A 125 0.61 -4.32 -10.13
CA ASP A 125 0.87 -4.87 -11.46
C ASP A 125 1.80 -3.96 -12.27
N LYS A 126 1.61 -2.63 -12.20
CA LYS A 126 2.54 -1.65 -12.78
C LYS A 126 3.94 -1.74 -12.14
N CYS A 127 4.02 -1.85 -10.81
CA CYS A 127 5.30 -2.03 -10.12
C CYS A 127 5.98 -3.35 -10.51
N ARG A 128 5.20 -4.43 -10.71
CA ARG A 128 5.72 -5.73 -11.17
C ARG A 128 6.31 -5.66 -12.57
N ALA A 129 5.69 -4.95 -13.49
CA ALA A 129 6.20 -4.76 -14.85
C ALA A 129 7.53 -3.98 -14.89
N LEU A 130 7.85 -3.24 -13.83
CA LEU A 130 9.07 -2.44 -13.69
C LEU A 130 10.15 -3.13 -12.83
N ILE A 131 9.99 -4.42 -12.49
CA ILE A 131 11.02 -5.19 -11.76
C ILE A 131 12.29 -5.25 -12.63
N GLY A 132 13.43 -5.01 -11.99
CA GLY A 132 14.73 -4.93 -12.65
C GLY A 132 15.08 -3.55 -13.21
N LYS A 133 14.10 -2.63 -13.33
CA LYS A 133 14.31 -1.23 -13.73
C LYS A 133 14.19 -0.29 -12.53
N GLU A 134 12.99 -0.13 -11.99
CA GLU A 134 12.70 0.79 -10.88
C GLU A 134 12.44 0.05 -9.56
N TYR A 135 11.92 -1.17 -9.64
CA TYR A 135 11.55 -1.96 -8.47
C TYR A 135 12.35 -3.25 -8.38
N VAL A 136 12.54 -3.71 -7.14
CA VAL A 136 13.03 -5.06 -6.86
C VAL A 136 11.86 -5.94 -6.41
N GLU A 137 11.93 -7.24 -6.69
CA GLU A 137 10.88 -8.21 -6.38
C GLU A 137 10.43 -8.15 -4.91
N GLY A 138 11.39 -7.99 -3.98
CA GLY A 138 11.11 -7.87 -2.55
C GLY A 138 10.21 -6.67 -2.19
N THR A 139 10.24 -5.58 -2.97
CA THR A 139 9.35 -4.41 -2.78
C THR A 139 7.93 -4.74 -3.24
N VAL A 140 7.79 -5.34 -4.42
CA VAL A 140 6.48 -5.74 -4.96
C VAL A 140 5.81 -6.79 -4.06
N ARG A 141 6.58 -7.74 -3.52
CA ARG A 141 6.08 -8.72 -2.54
C ARG A 141 5.49 -8.05 -1.30
N LYS A 142 6.13 -7.00 -0.76
CA LYS A 142 5.61 -6.23 0.39
C LYS A 142 4.31 -5.49 0.05
N PHE A 143 4.17 -4.93 -1.15
CA PHE A 143 2.93 -4.34 -1.60
C PHE A 143 1.81 -5.38 -1.71
N ASN A 144 2.09 -6.55 -2.27
CA ASN A 144 1.12 -7.65 -2.35
C ASN A 144 0.68 -8.16 -0.96
N THR A 145 1.60 -8.25 0.00
CA THR A 145 1.25 -8.59 1.39
C THR A 145 0.34 -7.53 2.00
N THR A 146 0.59 -6.23 1.73
CA THR A 146 -0.29 -5.15 2.22
C THR A 146 -1.68 -5.23 1.59
N LEU A 147 -1.77 -5.50 0.28
CA LEU A 147 -3.03 -5.71 -0.43
C LEU A 147 -3.82 -6.89 0.16
N LEU A 148 -3.14 -8.02 0.43
CA LEU A 148 -3.74 -9.19 1.06
C LEU A 148 -4.30 -8.85 2.45
N TYR A 149 -3.56 -8.12 3.28
CA TYR A 149 -4.01 -7.74 4.62
C TYR A 149 -5.18 -6.75 4.57
N LEU A 150 -5.19 -5.81 3.62
CA LEU A 150 -6.34 -4.92 3.40
C LEU A 150 -7.59 -5.71 2.97
N LYS A 151 -7.45 -6.67 2.05
CA LYS A 151 -8.56 -7.53 1.65
C LYS A 151 -9.15 -8.28 2.84
N GLN A 152 -8.29 -8.94 3.64
CA GLN A 152 -8.72 -9.66 4.83
C GLN A 152 -9.38 -8.74 5.87
N PHE A 153 -8.85 -7.53 6.06
CA PHE A 153 -9.42 -6.53 6.94
C PHE A 153 -10.83 -6.12 6.50
N ILE A 154 -11.01 -5.80 5.21
CA ILE A 154 -12.31 -5.42 4.65
C ILE A 154 -13.33 -6.55 4.82
N GLN A 155 -12.93 -7.78 4.54
CA GLN A 155 -13.79 -8.95 4.69
C GLN A 155 -14.17 -9.21 6.16
N ASN A 156 -13.20 -9.16 7.08
CA ASN A 156 -13.44 -9.49 8.49
C ASN A 156 -14.22 -8.40 9.24
N VAL A 157 -13.95 -7.13 8.96
CA VAL A 157 -14.51 -6.01 9.72
C VAL A 157 -15.74 -5.40 9.06
N TYR A 158 -15.76 -5.32 7.74
CA TYR A 158 -16.84 -4.67 6.99
C TYR A 158 -17.75 -5.67 6.25
N HIS A 159 -17.39 -6.97 6.22
CA HIS A 159 -18.12 -8.02 5.51
C HIS A 159 -18.39 -7.70 4.04
N LYS A 160 -17.41 -7.05 3.39
CA LYS A 160 -17.42 -6.66 1.98
C LYS A 160 -16.25 -7.31 1.24
N ASP A 161 -16.37 -7.46 -0.07
CA ASP A 161 -15.27 -7.93 -0.92
C ASP A 161 -14.25 -6.84 -1.21
N ASP A 162 -14.72 -5.58 -1.33
CA ASP A 162 -13.90 -4.37 -1.53
C ASP A 162 -14.66 -3.14 -1.02
N MET A 163 -14.02 -1.97 -1.02
CA MET A 163 -14.63 -0.70 -0.60
C MET A 163 -14.34 0.41 -1.61
N TYR A 164 -15.33 1.29 -1.79
CA TYR A 164 -15.13 2.48 -2.60
C TYR A 164 -14.14 3.44 -1.94
N LEU A 165 -13.26 4.07 -2.73
CA LEU A 165 -12.29 5.05 -2.22
C LEU A 165 -12.94 6.19 -1.42
N ASN A 166 -14.16 6.60 -1.80
CA ASN A 166 -14.89 7.67 -1.13
C ASN A 166 -15.56 7.25 0.19
N GLU A 167 -15.65 5.96 0.50
CA GLU A 167 -16.12 5.43 1.80
C GLU A 167 -15.01 5.47 2.86
N LEU A 168 -13.75 5.61 2.43
CA LEU A 168 -12.61 5.57 3.34
C LEU A 168 -12.53 6.85 4.19
N ASN A 169 -12.44 6.66 5.48
CA ASN A 169 -12.35 7.73 6.47
C ASN A 169 -11.23 7.45 7.49
N GLN A 170 -11.04 8.35 8.46
CA GLN A 170 -10.01 8.18 9.50
C GLN A 170 -10.24 6.93 10.36
N GLU A 171 -11.50 6.58 10.61
CA GLU A 171 -11.86 5.40 11.39
C GLU A 171 -11.40 4.12 10.68
N PHE A 172 -11.59 4.03 9.35
CA PHE A 172 -11.07 2.93 8.56
C PHE A 172 -9.56 2.76 8.74
N VAL A 173 -8.80 3.85 8.70
CA VAL A 173 -7.34 3.80 8.86
C VAL A 173 -6.93 3.32 10.25
N ARG A 174 -7.60 3.80 11.32
CA ARG A 174 -7.36 3.38 12.71
C ARG A 174 -7.72 1.92 12.93
N ASN A 175 -8.87 1.48 12.41
CA ASN A 175 -9.31 0.09 12.50
C ASN A 175 -8.37 -0.85 11.73
N TYR A 176 -7.82 -0.40 10.60
CA TYR A 176 -6.80 -1.17 9.88
C TYR A 176 -5.49 -1.29 10.68
N GLU A 177 -5.03 -0.21 11.32
CA GLU A 177 -3.88 -0.28 12.24
C GLU A 177 -4.11 -1.27 13.38
N TYR A 178 -5.28 -1.20 14.01
CA TYR A 178 -5.69 -2.11 15.07
C TYR A 178 -5.68 -3.57 14.58
N PHE A 179 -6.31 -3.84 13.44
CA PHE A 179 -6.33 -5.17 12.81
C PHE A 179 -4.92 -5.72 12.54
N LEU A 180 -4.01 -4.87 12.05
CA LEU A 180 -2.62 -5.29 11.81
C LEU A 180 -1.92 -5.73 13.11
N LYS A 181 -2.18 -5.03 14.21
CA LYS A 181 -1.54 -5.31 15.49
C LYS A 181 -2.16 -6.52 16.20
N THR A 182 -3.48 -6.68 16.15
CA THR A 182 -4.22 -7.75 16.85
C THR A 182 -4.31 -9.05 16.03
N GLU A 183 -4.87 -8.97 14.81
CA GLU A 183 -5.14 -10.15 14.00
C GLU A 183 -3.91 -10.64 13.21
N LYS A 184 -3.00 -9.73 12.83
CA LYS A 184 -1.79 -10.07 12.08
C LYS A 184 -0.54 -10.11 12.96
N ASN A 185 -0.67 -9.88 14.26
CA ASN A 185 0.43 -9.86 15.24
C ASN A 185 1.63 -9.01 14.77
N CYS A 186 1.36 -7.93 14.04
CA CYS A 186 2.40 -7.04 13.58
C CYS A 186 2.92 -6.19 14.73
N GLN A 187 4.22 -6.21 14.97
CA GLN A 187 4.87 -5.21 15.82
C GLN A 187 4.66 -3.80 15.22
N ASN A 188 4.71 -2.75 16.07
CA ASN A 188 4.41 -1.38 15.66
C ASN A 188 5.09 -0.97 14.35
N ASN A 189 6.40 -1.12 14.24
CA ASN A 189 7.16 -0.74 13.05
C ASN A 189 6.78 -1.56 11.80
N SER A 190 6.33 -2.80 11.97
CA SER A 190 5.85 -3.64 10.87
C SER A 190 4.45 -3.18 10.41
N ALA A 191 3.54 -2.88 11.34
CA ALA A 191 2.24 -2.30 11.02
C ALA A 191 2.39 -0.97 10.27
N LEU A 192 3.31 -0.11 10.71
CA LEU A 192 3.60 1.17 10.05
C LEU A 192 4.08 1.02 8.60
N LYS A 193 4.80 -0.06 8.26
CA LYS A 193 5.20 -0.31 6.86
C LYS A 193 3.97 -0.57 5.99
N HIS A 194 2.99 -1.34 6.48
CA HIS A 194 1.73 -1.58 5.77
C HIS A 194 0.89 -0.30 5.67
N ILE A 195 0.81 0.48 6.74
CA ILE A 195 0.15 1.80 6.74
C ILE A 195 0.78 2.74 5.71
N LYS A 196 2.12 2.81 5.62
CA LYS A 196 2.83 3.62 4.62
C LYS A 196 2.53 3.17 3.19
N ASN A 197 2.47 1.86 2.94
CA ASN A 197 2.12 1.32 1.63
C ASN A 197 0.66 1.67 1.27
N PHE A 198 -0.27 1.53 2.20
CA PHE A 198 -1.66 1.93 2.00
C PHE A 198 -1.77 3.44 1.72
N ARG A 199 -1.09 4.28 2.51
CA ARG A 199 -1.06 5.74 2.29
C ARG A 199 -0.53 6.12 0.91
N LYS A 200 0.39 5.33 0.32
CA LYS A 200 0.87 5.55 -1.05
C LYS A 200 -0.28 5.43 -2.06
N ILE A 201 -1.17 4.44 -1.89
CA ILE A 201 -2.34 4.24 -2.76
C ILE A 201 -3.36 5.37 -2.58
N ILE A 202 -3.59 5.80 -1.35
CA ILE A 202 -4.48 6.95 -1.08
C ILE A 202 -3.93 8.23 -1.73
N ARG A 203 -2.62 8.48 -1.67
CA ARG A 203 -2.01 9.62 -2.35
C ARG A 203 -2.15 9.53 -3.86
N LEU A 204 -2.01 8.33 -4.44
CA LEU A 204 -2.27 8.10 -5.86
C LEU A 204 -3.73 8.41 -6.21
N ALA A 205 -4.68 7.99 -5.38
CA ALA A 205 -6.10 8.26 -5.57
C ALA A 205 -6.43 9.76 -5.47
N LEU A 206 -5.82 10.47 -4.52
CA LEU A 206 -5.98 11.92 -4.38
C LEU A 206 -5.38 12.70 -5.56
N SER A 207 -4.18 12.32 -6.01
CA SER A 207 -3.50 13.00 -7.14
C SER A 207 -4.22 12.80 -8.48
N ASN A 208 -5.00 11.72 -8.63
CA ASN A 208 -5.84 11.46 -9.80
C ASN A 208 -7.30 11.91 -9.59
N GLU A 209 -7.60 12.62 -8.52
CA GLU A 209 -8.95 13.12 -8.19
C GLU A 209 -10.03 12.02 -8.02
N TRP A 210 -9.62 10.76 -7.80
CA TRP A 210 -10.55 9.64 -7.56
C TRP A 210 -11.19 9.70 -6.18
N MET A 211 -10.64 10.49 -5.27
CA MET A 211 -11.21 10.81 -3.96
C MET A 211 -10.89 12.25 -3.57
N LYS A 212 -11.77 12.87 -2.75
CA LYS A 212 -11.65 14.30 -2.38
C LYS A 212 -11.01 14.52 -1.01
N ARG A 213 -11.14 13.57 -0.10
CA ARG A 213 -10.69 13.71 1.31
C ARG A 213 -9.61 12.69 1.60
N ASP A 214 -8.54 13.17 2.22
CA ASP A 214 -7.48 12.28 2.71
C ASP A 214 -7.91 11.63 4.04
N PRO A 215 -8.14 10.31 4.09
CA PRO A 215 -8.47 9.62 5.34
C PRO A 215 -7.32 9.60 6.34
N PHE A 216 -6.11 9.96 5.92
CA PHE A 216 -4.93 10.12 6.77
C PHE A 216 -4.76 11.53 7.33
N PHE A 217 -5.62 12.48 6.97
CA PHE A 217 -5.49 13.86 7.42
C PHE A 217 -5.51 13.93 8.96
N GLY A 218 -4.51 14.59 9.55
CA GLY A 218 -4.39 14.73 11.02
C GLY A 218 -3.92 13.46 11.77
N LEU A 219 -3.80 12.30 11.12
CA LEU A 219 -3.29 11.09 11.75
C LEU A 219 -1.75 11.12 11.80
N ARG A 220 -1.21 10.85 12.99
CA ARG A 220 0.23 10.74 13.23
C ARG A 220 0.57 9.32 13.67
N PHE A 221 1.55 8.72 13.01
CA PHE A 221 2.07 7.40 13.31
C PHE A 221 3.53 7.54 13.71
N LYS A 222 3.88 7.10 14.91
CA LYS A 222 5.24 7.17 15.45
C LYS A 222 5.91 5.80 15.35
N ALA A 223 7.09 5.76 14.74
CA ALA A 223 7.93 4.57 14.79
C ALA A 223 8.58 4.46 16.17
N GLU A 224 8.70 3.24 16.65
CA GLU A 224 9.48 2.94 17.85
C GLU A 224 10.94 2.85 17.48
N GLU A 225 11.79 3.39 18.34
CA GLU A 225 13.22 3.19 18.24
C GLU A 225 13.54 1.74 18.54
N VAL A 226 14.41 1.16 17.72
CA VAL A 226 14.88 -0.21 17.92
C VAL A 226 16.32 -0.13 18.38
N ASN A 227 16.54 -0.55 19.61
CA ASN A 227 17.91 -0.77 20.06
C ASN A 227 18.49 -1.95 19.29
N VAL A 228 19.62 -1.73 18.65
CA VAL A 228 20.35 -2.76 17.92
C VAL A 228 21.57 -3.14 18.75
N ASP A 229 21.58 -4.37 19.23
CA ASP A 229 22.76 -4.92 19.88
C ASP A 229 23.86 -5.17 18.84
N PHE A 230 25.10 -5.06 19.26
CA PHE A 230 26.28 -5.30 18.43
C PHE A 230 27.31 -6.15 19.20
N LEU A 231 28.14 -6.87 18.44
CA LEU A 231 29.23 -7.63 19.04
C LEU A 231 30.38 -6.69 19.43
N SER A 232 30.91 -6.90 20.63
CA SER A 232 32.20 -6.33 20.99
C SER A 232 33.34 -6.98 20.18
N ILE A 233 34.52 -6.36 20.17
CA ILE A 233 35.69 -6.92 19.48
C ILE A 233 36.07 -8.29 20.09
N ASP A 234 36.02 -8.43 21.40
CA ASP A 234 36.33 -9.69 22.09
C ASP A 234 35.33 -10.81 21.73
N GLU A 235 34.06 -10.47 21.54
CA GLU A 235 33.03 -11.42 21.11
C GLU A 235 33.25 -11.85 19.67
N LEU A 236 33.58 -10.90 18.80
CA LEU A 236 33.89 -11.19 17.40
C LEU A 236 35.14 -12.06 17.27
N ASP A 237 36.20 -11.78 18.07
CA ASP A 237 37.41 -12.56 18.07
C ASP A 237 37.19 -13.98 18.63
N ARG A 238 36.35 -14.16 19.65
CA ARG A 238 35.93 -15.50 20.09
C ARG A 238 35.23 -16.30 18.99
N ILE A 239 34.34 -15.68 18.22
CA ILE A 239 33.67 -16.32 17.08
C ILE A 239 34.70 -16.66 16.00
N ARG A 240 35.59 -15.74 15.66
CA ARG A 240 36.62 -15.90 14.64
C ARG A 240 37.55 -17.06 14.92
N HIS A 241 38.05 -17.18 16.15
CA HIS A 241 39.05 -18.18 16.54
C HIS A 241 38.41 -19.48 17.07
N LYS A 242 37.09 -19.58 17.14
CA LYS A 242 36.45 -20.80 17.57
C LYS A 242 36.71 -21.92 16.57
N GLN A 243 37.29 -23.01 17.08
CA GLN A 243 37.46 -24.22 16.31
C GLN A 243 36.11 -24.86 16.09
N ILE A 244 35.74 -25.06 14.82
CA ILE A 244 34.47 -25.62 14.37
C ILE A 244 34.77 -26.74 13.37
N ASP A 245 34.56 -27.99 13.80
CA ASP A 245 34.86 -29.15 12.96
C ASP A 245 33.78 -29.43 11.88
N VAL A 246 32.70 -28.68 11.90
CA VAL A 246 31.57 -28.83 10.95
C VAL A 246 31.77 -27.88 9.78
N PRO A 247 32.09 -28.35 8.57
CA PRO A 247 32.46 -27.49 7.44
C PRO A 247 31.38 -26.48 7.02
N ARG A 248 30.08 -26.82 7.20
CA ARG A 248 28.97 -25.90 6.89
C ARG A 248 28.92 -24.69 7.84
N LEU A 249 29.24 -24.91 9.11
CA LEU A 249 29.25 -23.86 10.12
C LEU A 249 30.51 -23.00 9.99
N GLU A 250 31.65 -23.61 9.72
CA GLU A 250 32.89 -22.91 9.48
C GLU A 250 32.75 -21.91 8.32
N LYS A 251 32.19 -22.33 7.18
CA LYS A 251 31.91 -21.44 6.06
C LYS A 251 31.03 -20.25 6.47
N VAL A 252 29.99 -20.49 7.22
CA VAL A 252 29.05 -19.45 7.67
C VAL A 252 29.72 -18.47 8.65
N ARG A 253 30.56 -18.98 9.57
CA ARG A 253 31.39 -18.16 10.45
C ARG A 253 32.30 -17.23 9.65
N ASP A 254 33.04 -17.78 8.68
CA ASP A 254 33.98 -17.01 7.87
C ASP A 254 33.29 -15.92 7.06
N ILE A 255 32.15 -16.22 6.45
CA ILE A 255 31.34 -15.22 5.74
C ILE A 255 30.86 -14.12 6.70
N PHE A 256 30.43 -14.49 7.90
CA PHE A 256 30.00 -13.52 8.91
C PHE A 256 31.15 -12.62 9.35
N VAL A 257 32.30 -13.18 9.68
CA VAL A 257 33.51 -12.44 10.02
C VAL A 257 33.94 -11.51 8.87
N PHE A 258 33.90 -12.00 7.64
CA PHE A 258 34.18 -11.19 6.45
C PHE A 258 33.24 -9.98 6.35
N CYS A 259 31.91 -10.17 6.59
CA CYS A 259 30.95 -9.07 6.63
C CYS A 259 31.28 -8.06 7.73
N CYS A 260 31.68 -8.51 8.93
CA CYS A 260 32.04 -7.64 10.04
C CYS A 260 33.25 -6.76 9.72
N PHE A 261 34.29 -7.31 9.06
CA PHE A 261 35.52 -6.57 8.74
C PHE A 261 35.43 -5.74 7.46
N THR A 262 34.42 -5.95 6.62
CA THR A 262 34.25 -5.19 5.37
C THR A 262 33.05 -4.25 5.40
N GLY A 263 32.09 -4.44 6.32
CA GLY A 263 30.82 -3.69 6.34
C GLY A 263 29.94 -3.94 5.13
N LEU A 264 30.24 -4.98 4.32
CA LEU A 264 29.40 -5.37 3.20
C LEU A 264 28.12 -6.05 3.69
N ALA A 265 27.01 -5.74 3.06
CA ALA A 265 25.77 -6.45 3.33
C ALA A 265 25.82 -7.87 2.73
N PHE A 266 25.07 -8.79 3.32
CA PHE A 266 24.97 -10.19 2.87
C PHE A 266 24.74 -10.32 1.34
N ALA A 267 23.82 -9.52 0.79
CA ALA A 267 23.51 -9.54 -0.65
C ALA A 267 24.72 -9.12 -1.51
N ASP A 268 25.55 -8.21 -1.01
CA ASP A 268 26.72 -7.71 -1.73
C ASP A 268 27.88 -8.73 -1.67
N VAL A 269 28.07 -9.39 -0.53
CA VAL A 269 29.07 -10.47 -0.36
C VAL A 269 28.73 -11.68 -1.21
N SER A 270 27.44 -12.06 -1.31
CA SER A 270 27.00 -13.20 -2.11
C SER A 270 27.28 -13.05 -3.61
N GLN A 271 27.57 -11.83 -4.07
CA GLN A 271 27.84 -11.48 -5.47
C GLN A 271 29.24 -10.84 -5.64
N LEU A 272 30.14 -11.09 -4.71
CA LEU A 272 31.51 -10.55 -4.77
C LEU A 272 32.32 -11.35 -5.75
N THR A 273 32.93 -10.69 -6.76
CA THR A 273 33.75 -11.30 -7.81
C THR A 273 35.18 -10.75 -7.76
N SER A 274 36.09 -11.37 -8.48
CA SER A 274 37.50 -10.89 -8.62
C SER A 274 37.60 -9.48 -9.19
N GLU A 275 36.67 -9.09 -10.07
CA GLU A 275 36.60 -7.73 -10.63
C GLU A 275 36.33 -6.66 -9.57
N ASN A 276 35.78 -7.05 -8.43
CA ASN A 276 35.54 -6.14 -7.30
C ASN A 276 36.78 -5.91 -6.45
N ILE A 277 37.85 -6.68 -6.62
CA ILE A 277 39.11 -6.52 -5.89
C ILE A 277 40.06 -5.70 -6.77
N ILE A 278 40.40 -4.51 -6.30
CA ILE A 278 41.32 -3.61 -7.01
C ILE A 278 42.55 -3.32 -6.16
N GLN A 279 43.66 -3.01 -6.83
CA GLN A 279 44.89 -2.59 -6.17
C GLN A 279 45.10 -1.09 -6.40
N ASP A 280 45.47 -0.37 -5.33
CA ASP A 280 45.81 1.04 -5.45
C ASP A 280 47.27 1.24 -5.92
N GLY A 281 47.68 2.49 -6.13
CA GLY A 281 49.03 2.84 -6.56
C GLY A 281 50.15 2.52 -5.55
N HIS A 282 49.77 2.12 -4.34
CA HIS A 282 50.68 1.70 -3.26
C HIS A 282 50.65 0.19 -3.00
N GLY A 283 49.99 -0.57 -3.87
CA GLY A 283 49.91 -2.02 -3.75
C GLY A 283 48.86 -2.52 -2.74
N LYS A 284 48.08 -1.65 -2.10
CA LYS A 284 47.01 -2.05 -1.16
C LYS A 284 45.77 -2.50 -1.91
N LEU A 285 45.16 -3.57 -1.40
CA LEU A 285 43.94 -4.12 -1.97
C LEU A 285 42.69 -3.44 -1.39
N TRP A 286 41.71 -3.21 -2.27
CA TRP A 286 40.44 -2.60 -1.95
C TRP A 286 39.29 -3.41 -2.55
N ILE A 287 38.13 -3.41 -1.89
CA ILE A 287 36.87 -3.89 -2.47
C ILE A 287 36.15 -2.70 -3.04
N ARG A 288 35.92 -2.69 -4.36
CA ARG A 288 35.12 -1.69 -5.07
C ARG A 288 33.84 -2.31 -5.59
N LYS A 289 32.72 -2.00 -4.94
CA LYS A 289 31.43 -2.62 -5.25
C LYS A 289 30.28 -1.66 -5.06
N SER A 290 29.37 -1.62 -6.05
CA SER A 290 28.09 -0.89 -5.90
C SER A 290 27.15 -1.70 -5.00
N ARG A 291 26.58 -1.06 -3.98
CA ARG A 291 25.57 -1.69 -3.12
C ARG A 291 24.32 -2.06 -3.92
N GLN A 292 23.87 -3.28 -3.77
CA GLN A 292 22.67 -3.75 -4.48
C GLN A 292 21.42 -2.91 -4.13
N LYS A 293 21.28 -2.48 -2.88
CA LYS A 293 20.09 -1.78 -2.37
C LYS A 293 20.04 -0.31 -2.77
N THR A 294 21.16 0.43 -2.66
CA THR A 294 21.20 1.89 -2.84
C THR A 294 21.88 2.31 -4.14
N LYS A 295 22.54 1.38 -4.82
CA LYS A 295 23.38 1.63 -6.00
C LYS A 295 24.59 2.54 -5.76
N GLU A 296 24.88 2.86 -4.50
CA GLU A 296 26.03 3.65 -4.11
C GLU A 296 27.31 2.82 -4.22
N MET A 297 28.36 3.42 -4.76
CA MET A 297 29.67 2.80 -4.88
C MET A 297 30.38 2.82 -3.53
N CYS A 298 30.78 1.65 -3.03
CA CYS A 298 31.61 1.49 -1.85
C CYS A 298 33.05 1.16 -2.23
N ASN A 299 34.01 1.86 -1.64
CA ASN A 299 35.42 1.55 -1.70
C ASN A 299 35.87 1.20 -0.27
N ILE A 300 36.19 -0.06 -0.03
CA ILE A 300 36.48 -0.61 1.29
C ILE A 300 37.90 -1.16 1.28
N PRO A 301 38.79 -0.72 2.16
CA PRO A 301 40.13 -1.30 2.26
C PRO A 301 40.04 -2.76 2.67
N LEU A 302 40.74 -3.63 1.97
CA LEU A 302 40.79 -5.05 2.29
C LEU A 302 41.76 -5.28 3.44
N LEU A 303 41.19 -5.39 4.67
CA LEU A 303 41.97 -5.66 5.90
C LEU A 303 42.53 -7.09 5.85
N SER A 304 43.63 -7.34 6.63
CA SER A 304 44.29 -8.64 6.67
C SER A 304 43.37 -9.81 6.96
N VAL A 305 42.43 -9.65 7.91
CA VAL A 305 41.46 -10.68 8.26
C VAL A 305 40.53 -11.03 7.07
N ALA A 306 40.07 -10.01 6.36
CA ALA A 306 39.21 -10.23 5.18
C ALA A 306 40.01 -10.85 4.04
N LYS A 307 41.29 -10.48 3.88
CA LYS A 307 42.18 -11.08 2.89
C LYS A 307 42.42 -12.56 3.18
N GLU A 308 42.76 -12.90 4.42
CA GLU A 308 42.98 -14.30 4.88
C GLU A 308 41.75 -15.19 4.53
N ILE A 309 40.54 -14.66 4.68
CA ILE A 309 39.31 -15.39 4.33
C ILE A 309 39.22 -15.56 2.79
N LEU A 310 39.51 -14.54 1.98
CA LEU A 310 39.54 -14.68 0.54
C LEU A 310 40.58 -15.69 0.07
N ASP A 311 41.79 -15.64 0.65
CA ASP A 311 42.87 -16.57 0.34
C ASP A 311 42.48 -18.02 0.72
N LYS A 312 41.80 -18.24 1.83
CA LYS A 312 41.27 -19.55 2.25
C LYS A 312 40.26 -20.15 1.22
N TYR A 313 39.49 -19.32 0.56
CA TYR A 313 38.48 -19.77 -0.40
C TYR A 313 38.91 -19.59 -1.86
N ASN A 314 40.21 -19.41 -2.13
CA ASN A 314 40.72 -19.18 -3.50
C ASN A 314 40.39 -20.34 -4.43
N ASP A 315 40.55 -21.61 -4.02
CA ASP A 315 40.21 -22.79 -4.82
C ASP A 315 38.72 -22.84 -5.14
N TYR A 316 37.87 -22.51 -4.18
CA TYR A 316 36.44 -22.38 -4.42
C TYR A 316 36.16 -21.30 -5.46
N ALA A 317 36.79 -20.14 -5.37
CA ALA A 317 36.60 -19.04 -6.30
C ALA A 317 36.94 -19.44 -7.74
N GLN A 318 37.96 -20.25 -7.92
CA GLN A 318 38.41 -20.74 -9.26
C GLN A 318 37.50 -21.85 -9.81
N THR A 319 36.89 -22.67 -8.97
CA THR A 319 36.20 -23.90 -9.39
C THR A 319 34.67 -23.79 -9.44
N ASN A 320 34.07 -22.76 -8.80
CA ASN A 320 32.61 -22.70 -8.63
C ASN A 320 31.81 -22.40 -9.92
N GLY A 321 32.43 -22.04 -11.03
CA GLY A 321 31.80 -21.72 -12.32
C GLY A 321 30.89 -20.49 -12.34
N LYS A 322 30.69 -19.81 -11.18
CA LYS A 322 29.87 -18.59 -11.04
C LYS A 322 30.70 -17.31 -10.94
N GLY A 323 32.03 -17.44 -10.82
CA GLY A 323 32.96 -16.32 -10.67
C GLY A 323 32.86 -15.58 -9.31
N VAL A 324 32.11 -16.12 -8.32
CA VAL A 324 32.00 -15.52 -7.00
C VAL A 324 33.14 -15.97 -6.09
N LEU A 325 33.64 -15.07 -5.25
CA LEU A 325 34.83 -15.33 -4.41
C LEU A 325 34.54 -16.19 -3.18
N LEU A 326 33.30 -16.19 -2.67
CA LEU A 326 33.00 -16.78 -1.37
C LEU A 326 31.80 -17.75 -1.44
N PRO A 327 31.79 -18.87 -0.70
CA PRO A 327 30.74 -19.89 -0.71
C PRO A 327 29.54 -19.47 0.15
N VAL A 328 28.84 -18.40 -0.23
CA VAL A 328 27.72 -17.85 0.53
C VAL A 328 26.47 -18.72 0.34
N LEU A 329 25.87 -19.17 1.45
CA LEU A 329 24.62 -19.93 1.47
C LEU A 329 23.42 -18.99 1.27
N SER A 330 22.19 -19.55 1.17
CA SER A 330 20.98 -18.72 1.21
C SER A 330 20.86 -17.98 2.54
N ASN A 331 20.25 -16.80 2.53
CA ASN A 331 20.08 -15.97 3.73
C ASN A 331 19.41 -16.71 4.89
N GLN A 332 18.42 -17.58 4.60
CA GLN A 332 17.75 -18.40 5.62
C GLN A 332 18.74 -19.39 6.28
N LYS A 333 19.54 -20.11 5.47
CA LYS A 333 20.54 -21.04 5.99
C LYS A 333 21.64 -20.32 6.76
N GLN A 334 22.12 -19.16 6.23
CA GLN A 334 23.12 -18.33 6.91
C GLN A 334 22.64 -17.94 8.31
N ASN A 335 21.41 -17.41 8.43
CA ASN A 335 20.87 -17.00 9.73
C ASN A 335 20.62 -18.19 10.67
N ALA A 336 20.17 -19.34 10.16
CA ALA A 336 19.98 -20.54 10.99
C ALA A 336 21.30 -21.02 11.57
N TYR A 337 22.34 -21.11 10.74
CA TYR A 337 23.66 -21.61 11.17
C TYR A 337 24.43 -20.60 12.04
N LEU A 338 24.20 -19.29 11.87
CA LEU A 338 24.73 -18.29 12.79
C LEU A 338 24.17 -18.46 14.22
N LYS A 339 22.93 -18.89 14.37
CA LYS A 339 22.38 -19.24 15.70
C LYS A 339 23.09 -20.44 16.31
N GLU A 340 23.32 -21.51 15.51
CA GLU A 340 24.09 -22.68 15.97
C GLU A 340 25.51 -22.28 16.40
N ILE A 341 26.17 -21.39 15.65
CA ILE A 341 27.50 -20.86 16.00
C ILE A 341 27.45 -20.05 17.29
N ALA A 342 26.43 -19.22 17.49
CA ALA A 342 26.21 -18.48 18.70
C ALA A 342 26.11 -19.39 19.94
N ASP A 343 25.32 -20.46 19.83
CA ASP A 343 25.18 -21.45 20.91
C ASP A 343 26.50 -22.16 21.23
N ILE A 344 27.27 -22.53 20.19
CA ILE A 344 28.61 -23.13 20.35
C ILE A 344 29.60 -22.16 21.04
N CYS A 345 29.48 -20.86 20.77
CA CYS A 345 30.31 -19.82 21.37
C CYS A 345 29.81 -19.38 22.76
N LYS A 346 28.75 -19.97 23.31
CA LYS A 346 28.07 -19.59 24.55
C LYS A 346 27.62 -18.12 24.58
N HIS A 347 27.08 -17.68 23.47
CA HIS A 347 26.45 -16.36 23.34
C HIS A 347 24.96 -16.49 23.09
N SER A 348 24.15 -15.81 23.88
CA SER A 348 22.75 -15.57 23.53
C SER A 348 22.69 -14.46 22.47
N LEU A 349 22.90 -14.82 21.21
CA LEU A 349 22.76 -13.87 20.10
C LEU A 349 21.29 -13.73 19.72
N ASN A 350 20.62 -12.71 20.25
CA ASN A 350 19.32 -12.25 19.74
C ASN A 350 19.48 -11.33 18.51
N TYR A 351 20.43 -11.65 17.60
CA TYR A 351 20.63 -10.85 16.40
C TYR A 351 19.64 -11.22 15.28
N ARG A 352 18.79 -10.28 14.93
CA ARG A 352 18.00 -10.32 13.69
C ARG A 352 18.79 -9.57 12.61
N TYR A 353 19.28 -10.30 11.61
CA TYR A 353 19.79 -9.70 10.38
C TYR A 353 18.66 -9.16 9.50
#